data_99e3c60b91df378816a5f9da2044fff0
#
_entry.id   99e3c60b91df378816a5f9da2044fff0
#
_cell.length_a   1.000
_cell.length_b   1.000
_cell.length_c   1.000
_cell.angle_alpha   90.00
_cell.angle_beta   90.00
_cell.angle_gamma   90.00
#
_symmetry.space_group_name_H-M   'P 1'
#
loop_
_entity.id
_entity.type
_entity.pdbx_description
1 polymer ?
#
loop_
_entity_poly.entity_id
_entity_poly.type
_entity_poly.pdbx_seq_one_letter_code
_entity_poly.pdbx_strand_id
1 'polypeptide(L)'
;GFDATLRGTTDYVDIAGADVCIVTAGVPRKPGMSRDDLLGINLKVMKAVGEGIRDNCPDAFVICITNPLDAMVWALREFSGMPHAKVCGMAGVLDSARFRHFLSVEFDVSMKDVTAFVLGGQGDTMEPSVSYSTVAGIPLPDLV
;
A
#
# COMPACT_ATOMS: atom_id res chain seq x y z
N GLY A 1 20.56 -4.37 -16.57
CA GLY A 1 19.78 -3.26 -17.09
C GLY A 1 18.58 -3.75 -17.87
N PHE A 2 17.62 -2.87 -18.13
CA PHE A 2 16.43 -3.13 -18.93
C PHE A 2 16.11 -1.85 -19.72
N ASP A 3 15.53 -2.02 -20.89
CA ASP A 3 15.21 -0.92 -21.80
C ASP A 3 13.83 -0.36 -21.47
N ALA A 4 13.74 0.41 -20.38
CA ALA A 4 12.51 1.09 -19.99
C ALA A 4 12.57 2.58 -20.39
N THR A 5 11.45 3.08 -20.90
CA THR A 5 11.25 4.51 -21.14
C THR A 5 10.55 5.13 -19.94
N LEU A 6 11.10 6.24 -19.41
CA LEU A 6 10.50 7.01 -18.35
C LEU A 6 10.08 8.38 -18.89
N ARG A 7 8.85 8.78 -18.57
CA ARG A 7 8.30 10.10 -18.93
C ARG A 7 7.63 10.72 -17.71
N GLY A 8 7.91 11.99 -17.43
CA GLY A 8 7.20 12.79 -16.43
C GLY A 8 6.12 13.63 -17.11
N THR A 9 4.95 13.74 -16.47
CA THR A 9 3.83 14.55 -16.95
C THR A 9 3.02 15.09 -15.78
N THR A 10 2.25 16.16 -16.03
CA THR A 10 1.23 16.70 -15.11
C THR A 10 -0.18 16.55 -15.69
N ASP A 11 -0.33 15.90 -16.84
CA ASP A 11 -1.60 15.73 -17.52
C ASP A 11 -2.06 14.26 -17.45
N TYR A 12 -3.28 14.04 -17.00
CA TYR A 12 -3.88 12.70 -16.93
C TYR A 12 -4.09 12.06 -18.32
N VAL A 13 -4.19 12.83 -19.38
CA VAL A 13 -4.28 12.28 -20.75
C VAL A 13 -3.07 11.41 -21.09
N ASP A 14 -1.92 11.70 -20.53
CA ASP A 14 -0.69 10.97 -20.80
C ASP A 14 -0.66 9.55 -20.17
N ILE A 15 -1.58 9.23 -19.25
CA ILE A 15 -1.73 7.88 -18.71
C ILE A 15 -2.73 7.03 -19.50
N ALA A 16 -3.24 7.53 -20.61
CA ALA A 16 -4.21 6.80 -21.42
C ALA A 16 -3.66 5.41 -21.84
N GLY A 17 -4.45 4.38 -21.61
CA GLY A 17 -4.08 3.00 -21.92
C GLY A 17 -3.07 2.36 -20.95
N ALA A 18 -2.80 2.96 -19.78
CA ALA A 18 -1.98 2.34 -18.75
C ALA A 18 -2.61 1.04 -18.22
N ASP A 19 -1.82 -0.02 -18.09
CA ASP A 19 -2.24 -1.30 -17.53
C ASP A 19 -2.29 -1.28 -16.00
N VAL A 20 -1.39 -0.49 -15.37
CA VAL A 20 -1.26 -0.38 -13.91
C VAL A 20 -1.07 1.06 -13.51
N CYS A 21 -1.84 1.51 -12.51
CA CYS A 21 -1.68 2.81 -11.85
C CYS A 21 -1.27 2.62 -10.39
N ILE A 22 -0.12 3.15 -9.98
CA ILE A 22 0.32 3.17 -8.59
C ILE A 22 0.09 4.57 -8.03
N VAL A 23 -0.82 4.69 -7.06
CA VAL A 23 -1.26 5.96 -6.50
C VAL A 23 -0.57 6.22 -5.17
N THR A 24 0.35 7.19 -5.16
CA THR A 24 1.06 7.67 -3.96
C THR A 24 0.67 9.12 -3.61
N ALA A 25 -0.25 9.69 -4.39
CA ALA A 25 -0.68 11.07 -4.24
C ALA A 25 -1.37 11.31 -2.90
N GLY A 26 -1.02 12.41 -2.23
CA GLY A 26 -1.57 12.79 -0.95
C GLY A 26 -0.56 13.58 -0.11
N VAL A 27 -1.03 14.10 1.02
CA VAL A 27 -0.17 14.79 1.97
C VAL A 27 0.17 13.88 3.15
N PRO A 28 1.40 13.91 3.67
CA PRO A 28 1.77 13.22 4.90
C PRO A 28 1.16 13.95 6.10
N ARG A 29 0.96 13.22 7.21
CA ARG A 29 0.52 13.81 8.47
C ARG A 29 1.56 14.81 8.98
N LYS A 30 1.13 16.02 9.28
CA LYS A 30 1.98 17.06 9.88
C LYS A 30 1.74 17.16 11.39
N PRO A 31 2.71 17.65 12.18
CA PRO A 31 2.50 17.95 13.60
C PRO A 31 1.27 18.87 13.78
N GLY A 32 0.42 18.55 14.74
CA GLY A 32 -0.82 19.30 15.02
C GLY A 32 -2.01 18.97 14.12
N MET A 33 -1.84 18.12 13.11
CA MET A 33 -2.94 17.69 12.25
C MET A 33 -3.68 16.49 12.86
N SER A 34 -5.01 16.56 12.95
CA SER A 34 -5.85 15.45 13.36
C SER A 34 -5.92 14.37 12.27
N ARG A 35 -6.44 13.17 12.62
CA ARG A 35 -6.74 12.12 11.61
C ARG A 35 -7.82 12.59 10.64
N ASP A 36 -8.81 13.31 11.11
CA ASP A 36 -9.94 13.80 10.29
C ASP A 36 -9.50 14.88 9.32
N ASP A 37 -8.58 15.77 9.74
CA ASP A 37 -8.00 16.77 8.83
C ASP A 37 -7.23 16.11 7.68
N LEU A 38 -6.40 15.11 7.99
CA LEU A 38 -5.67 14.36 7.00
C LEU A 38 -6.60 13.61 6.05
N LEU A 39 -7.62 12.97 6.60
CA LEU A 39 -8.65 12.26 5.84
C LEU A 39 -9.34 13.22 4.87
N GLY A 40 -9.82 14.39 5.35
CA GLY A 40 -10.51 15.37 4.53
C GLY A 40 -9.67 15.93 3.37
N ILE A 41 -8.36 16.15 3.60
CA ILE A 41 -7.45 16.61 2.55
C ILE A 41 -7.22 15.50 1.53
N ASN A 42 -6.88 14.30 1.97
CA ASN A 42 -6.54 13.20 1.07
C ASN A 42 -7.77 12.67 0.32
N LEU A 43 -8.98 12.77 0.86
CA LEU A 43 -10.21 12.49 0.11
C LEU A 43 -10.35 13.36 -1.14
N LYS A 44 -10.03 14.65 -1.05
CA LYS A 44 -10.05 15.54 -2.22
C LYS A 44 -9.01 15.13 -3.27
N VAL A 45 -7.84 14.70 -2.83
CA VAL A 45 -6.80 14.17 -3.71
C VAL A 45 -7.27 12.88 -4.38
N MET A 46 -7.84 11.94 -3.61
CA MET A 46 -8.35 10.68 -4.16
C MET A 46 -9.49 10.90 -5.16
N LYS A 47 -10.31 11.93 -4.95
CA LYS A 47 -11.35 12.30 -5.92
C LYS A 47 -10.73 12.72 -7.26
N ALA A 48 -9.79 13.66 -7.25
CA ALA A 48 -9.13 14.11 -8.47
C ALA A 48 -8.38 12.99 -9.19
N VAL A 49 -7.66 12.14 -8.45
CA VAL A 49 -6.94 10.98 -9.00
C VAL A 49 -7.90 9.94 -9.55
N GLY A 50 -8.96 9.60 -8.81
CA GLY A 50 -9.96 8.62 -9.22
C GLY A 50 -10.69 9.03 -10.50
N GLU A 51 -11.09 10.29 -10.59
CA GLU A 51 -11.70 10.86 -11.80
C GLU A 51 -10.71 10.83 -13.00
N GLY A 52 -9.45 11.21 -12.76
CA GLY A 52 -8.40 11.14 -13.76
C GLY A 52 -8.14 9.73 -14.31
N ILE A 53 -8.11 8.74 -13.45
CA ILE A 53 -7.96 7.32 -13.84
C ILE A 53 -9.19 6.85 -14.62
N ARG A 54 -10.40 7.11 -14.09
CA ARG A 54 -11.66 6.75 -14.74
C ARG A 54 -11.72 7.24 -16.19
N ASP A 55 -11.35 8.50 -16.40
CA ASP A 55 -11.53 9.17 -17.67
C ASP A 55 -10.44 8.81 -18.70
N ASN A 56 -9.26 8.33 -18.25
CA ASN A 56 -8.11 8.09 -19.14
C ASN A 56 -7.65 6.62 -19.22
N CYS A 57 -7.80 5.84 -18.14
CA CYS A 57 -7.39 4.43 -18.12
C CYS A 57 -8.32 3.55 -17.27
N PRO A 58 -9.61 3.44 -17.65
CA PRO A 58 -10.64 2.75 -16.87
C PRO A 58 -10.39 1.24 -16.72
N ASP A 59 -9.54 0.66 -17.54
CA ASP A 59 -9.21 -0.77 -17.52
C ASP A 59 -7.97 -1.09 -16.68
N ALA A 60 -7.26 -0.10 -16.17
CA ALA A 60 -6.06 -0.27 -15.39
C ALA A 60 -6.30 -1.05 -14.09
N PHE A 61 -5.26 -1.72 -13.59
CA PHE A 61 -5.21 -2.20 -12.22
C PHE A 61 -4.63 -1.10 -11.31
N VAL A 62 -5.30 -0.77 -10.22
CA VAL A 62 -4.94 0.37 -9.37
C VAL A 62 -4.43 -0.11 -8.01
N ILE A 63 -3.23 0.33 -7.65
CA ILE A 63 -2.58 0.06 -6.36
C ILE A 63 -2.48 1.39 -5.61
N CYS A 64 -3.24 1.53 -4.52
CA CYS A 64 -3.19 2.71 -3.66
C CYS A 64 -2.18 2.51 -2.52
N ILE A 65 -1.36 3.54 -2.28
CA ILE A 65 -0.38 3.56 -1.18
C ILE A 65 -0.65 4.73 -0.23
N THR A 66 -1.55 5.63 -0.59
CA THR A 66 -1.87 6.85 0.18
C THR A 66 -2.54 6.53 1.51
N ASN A 67 -2.08 7.20 2.57
CA ASN A 67 -2.63 7.06 3.92
C ASN A 67 -3.71 8.15 4.25
N PRO A 68 -4.68 7.80 5.11
CA PRO A 68 -4.94 6.50 5.78
C PRO A 68 -5.43 5.46 4.76
N LEU A 69 -4.68 4.36 4.62
CA LEU A 69 -4.76 3.46 3.47
C LEU A 69 -6.16 2.92 3.20
N ASP A 70 -6.79 2.27 4.18
CA ASP A 70 -8.07 1.58 3.98
C ASP A 70 -9.16 2.55 3.50
N ALA A 71 -9.21 3.75 4.10
CA ALA A 71 -10.13 4.80 3.70
C ALA A 71 -9.83 5.34 2.29
N MET A 72 -8.53 5.51 1.95
CA MET A 72 -8.14 6.04 0.64
C MET A 72 -8.37 5.03 -0.49
N VAL A 73 -8.14 3.74 -0.24
CA VAL A 73 -8.46 2.66 -1.19
C VAL A 73 -9.96 2.63 -1.47
N TRP A 74 -10.78 2.69 -0.42
CA TRP A 74 -12.23 2.74 -0.57
C TRP A 74 -12.67 3.97 -1.38
N ALA A 75 -12.18 5.15 -1.01
CA ALA A 75 -12.52 6.41 -1.67
C ALA A 75 -12.08 6.41 -3.16
N LEU A 76 -10.87 5.93 -3.44
CA LEU A 76 -10.35 5.85 -4.80
C LEU A 76 -11.21 4.95 -5.68
N ARG A 77 -11.66 3.81 -5.15
CA ARG A 77 -12.59 2.91 -5.85
C ARG A 77 -13.93 3.60 -6.14
N GLU A 78 -14.53 4.26 -5.15
CA GLU A 78 -15.79 4.97 -5.33
C GLU A 78 -15.69 6.09 -6.38
N PHE A 79 -14.63 6.92 -6.32
CA PHE A 79 -14.44 8.03 -7.24
C PHE A 79 -14.05 7.60 -8.65
N SER A 80 -13.32 6.51 -8.78
CA SER A 80 -12.97 5.96 -10.11
C SER A 80 -14.10 5.12 -10.72
N GLY A 81 -15.05 4.63 -9.92
CA GLY A 81 -16.11 3.74 -10.39
C GLY A 81 -15.61 2.37 -10.83
N MET A 82 -14.37 2.01 -10.48
CA MET A 82 -13.75 0.76 -10.92
C MET A 82 -14.27 -0.45 -10.13
N PRO A 83 -14.29 -1.64 -10.73
CA PRO A 83 -14.65 -2.88 -10.04
C PRO A 83 -13.73 -3.13 -8.83
N HIS A 84 -14.27 -3.72 -7.76
CA HIS A 84 -13.51 -4.06 -6.55
C HIS A 84 -12.24 -4.87 -6.84
N ALA A 85 -12.28 -5.79 -7.79
CA ALA A 85 -11.14 -6.61 -8.18
C ALA A 85 -10.00 -5.84 -8.88
N LYS A 86 -10.23 -4.58 -9.25
CA LYS A 86 -9.26 -3.74 -9.95
C LYS A 86 -8.56 -2.71 -9.06
N VAL A 87 -8.99 -2.57 -7.80
CA VAL A 87 -8.43 -1.58 -6.87
C VAL A 87 -8.00 -2.26 -5.58
N CYS A 88 -6.73 -2.14 -5.23
CA CYS A 88 -6.20 -2.66 -3.97
C CYS A 88 -5.31 -1.63 -3.25
N GLY A 89 -5.08 -1.86 -1.96
CA GLY A 89 -4.09 -1.15 -1.16
C GLY A 89 -2.80 -1.95 -1.01
N MET A 90 -1.68 -1.26 -0.91
CA MET A 90 -0.40 -1.88 -0.57
C MET A 90 0.15 -1.28 0.73
N ALA A 91 0.30 -2.12 1.74
CA ALA A 91 0.97 -1.81 3.00
C ALA A 91 1.58 -3.05 3.63
N GLY A 92 0.84 -4.14 3.73
CA GLY A 92 1.27 -5.37 4.41
C GLY A 92 2.58 -5.96 3.88
N VAL A 93 2.91 -5.77 2.62
CA VAL A 93 4.19 -6.17 2.04
C VAL A 93 5.37 -5.46 2.74
N LEU A 94 5.24 -4.14 2.96
CA LEU A 94 6.25 -3.35 3.65
C LEU A 94 6.34 -3.72 5.14
N ASP A 95 5.20 -3.84 5.81
CA ASP A 95 5.15 -4.13 7.24
C ASP A 95 5.63 -5.55 7.54
N SER A 96 5.29 -6.52 6.68
CA SER A 96 5.82 -7.88 6.75
C SER A 96 7.33 -7.93 6.53
N ALA A 97 7.85 -7.13 5.60
CA ALA A 97 9.30 -7.04 5.39
C ALA A 97 10.02 -6.45 6.62
N ARG A 98 9.44 -5.44 7.27
CA ARG A 98 9.95 -4.89 8.54
C ARG A 98 9.93 -5.93 9.66
N PHE A 99 8.82 -6.64 9.83
CA PHE A 99 8.70 -7.69 10.83
C PHE A 99 9.74 -8.79 10.63
N ARG A 100 9.91 -9.25 9.39
CA ARG A 100 10.98 -10.21 9.04
C ARG A 100 12.38 -9.67 9.36
N HIS A 101 12.63 -8.39 9.10
CA HIS A 101 13.90 -7.77 9.43
C HIS A 101 14.14 -7.76 10.94
N PHE A 102 13.18 -7.35 11.74
CA PHE A 102 13.32 -7.34 13.20
C PHE A 102 13.57 -8.74 13.76
N LEU A 103 12.85 -9.76 13.28
CA LEU A 103 13.11 -11.15 13.66
C LEU A 103 14.50 -11.61 13.24
N SER A 104 14.97 -11.24 12.04
CA SER A 104 16.31 -11.62 11.60
C SER A 104 17.42 -11.02 12.47
N VAL A 105 17.22 -9.80 12.96
CA VAL A 105 18.16 -9.15 13.89
C VAL A 105 18.10 -9.79 15.28
N GLU A 106 16.90 -10.08 15.80
CA GLU A 106 16.71 -10.67 17.13
C GLU A 106 17.33 -12.06 17.24
N PHE A 107 17.18 -12.88 16.20
CA PHE A 107 17.69 -14.24 16.16
C PHE A 107 19.06 -14.40 15.49
N ASP A 108 19.69 -13.32 15.08
CA ASP A 108 20.99 -13.28 14.36
C ASP A 108 21.02 -14.25 13.16
N VAL A 109 20.00 -14.19 12.32
CA VAL A 109 19.86 -15.01 11.10
C VAL A 109 19.65 -14.15 9.87
N SER A 110 19.82 -14.75 8.68
CA SER A 110 19.48 -14.08 7.43
C SER A 110 17.97 -13.83 7.32
N MET A 111 17.56 -12.67 6.79
CA MET A 111 16.16 -12.42 6.41
C MET A 111 15.58 -13.47 5.46
N LYS A 112 16.42 -14.17 4.71
CA LYS A 112 15.99 -15.25 3.79
C LYS A 112 15.47 -16.47 4.54
N ASP A 113 15.92 -16.64 5.78
CA ASP A 113 15.53 -17.76 6.66
C ASP A 113 14.31 -17.43 7.53
N VAL A 114 13.74 -16.22 7.37
CA VAL A 114 12.56 -15.78 8.11
C VAL A 114 11.33 -15.74 7.20
N THR A 115 10.32 -16.52 7.56
CA THR A 115 8.99 -16.42 6.97
C THR A 115 8.06 -15.79 8.01
N ALA A 116 7.58 -14.59 7.73
CA ALA A 116 6.68 -13.87 8.61
C ALA A 116 5.87 -12.84 7.84
N PHE A 117 4.66 -12.56 8.32
CA PHE A 117 3.79 -11.56 7.72
C PHE A 117 2.89 -10.90 8.77
N VAL A 118 2.36 -9.76 8.38
CA VAL A 118 1.47 -8.92 9.18
C VAL A 118 0.11 -8.88 8.49
N LEU A 119 -0.96 -9.00 9.26
CA LEU A 119 -2.35 -8.97 8.81
C LEU A 119 -3.12 -7.85 9.51
N GLY A 120 -4.40 -7.69 9.16
CA GLY A 120 -5.31 -6.70 9.75
C GLY A 120 -5.39 -5.40 8.97
N GLY A 121 -6.09 -4.41 9.54
CA GLY A 121 -6.22 -3.08 8.97
C GLY A 121 -4.92 -2.28 9.11
N GLN A 122 -4.66 -1.40 8.15
CA GLN A 122 -3.46 -0.57 8.17
C GLN A 122 -3.49 0.42 9.35
N GLY A 123 -2.58 0.26 10.30
CA GLY A 123 -2.41 1.12 11.48
C GLY A 123 -2.59 0.36 12.80
N ASP A 124 -3.42 0.90 13.70
CA ASP A 124 -3.56 0.43 15.09
C ASP A 124 -4.19 -0.99 15.21
N THR A 125 -4.78 -1.50 14.14
CA THR A 125 -5.41 -2.84 14.08
C THR A 125 -4.56 -3.85 13.29
N MET A 126 -3.32 -3.51 13.02
CA MET A 126 -2.36 -4.38 12.36
C MET A 126 -1.74 -5.35 13.36
N GLU A 127 -1.72 -6.63 13.02
CA GLU A 127 -1.21 -7.69 13.90
C GLU A 127 -0.12 -8.54 13.21
N PRO A 128 1.04 -8.73 13.86
CA PRO A 128 2.00 -9.73 13.45
C PRO A 128 1.41 -11.14 13.56
N SER A 129 1.52 -11.92 12.50
CA SER A 129 0.98 -13.30 12.49
C SER A 129 1.98 -14.28 13.08
N VAL A 130 2.13 -14.25 14.42
CA VAL A 130 3.13 -15.02 15.16
C VAL A 130 2.98 -16.53 14.94
N SER A 131 1.74 -17.05 14.98
CA SER A 131 1.45 -18.49 14.83
C SER A 131 1.87 -19.08 13.47
N TYR A 132 1.97 -18.22 12.43
CA TYR A 132 2.36 -18.61 11.07
C TYR A 132 3.75 -18.13 10.70
N SER A 133 4.49 -17.58 11.67
CA SER A 133 5.87 -17.13 11.46
C SER A 133 6.88 -18.20 11.84
N THR A 134 7.94 -18.31 11.04
CA THR A 134 9.04 -19.25 11.29
C THR A 134 10.38 -18.56 11.12
N VAL A 135 11.37 -19.04 11.89
CA VAL A 135 12.79 -18.67 11.77
C VAL A 135 13.58 -19.94 11.50
N ALA A 136 14.28 -20.02 10.38
CA ALA A 136 14.98 -21.22 9.91
C ALA A 136 14.09 -22.50 9.93
N GLY A 137 12.80 -22.34 9.63
CA GLY A 137 11.81 -23.42 9.63
C GLY A 137 11.24 -23.79 10.99
N ILE A 138 11.73 -23.20 12.08
CA ILE A 138 11.20 -23.42 13.45
C ILE A 138 10.06 -22.41 13.68
N PRO A 139 8.86 -22.84 14.15
CA PRO A 139 7.78 -21.94 14.49
C PRO A 139 8.20 -20.88 15.51
N LEU A 140 7.85 -19.62 15.29
CA LEU A 140 8.22 -18.53 16.18
C LEU A 140 7.75 -18.75 17.63
N PRO A 141 6.55 -19.30 17.92
CA PRO A 141 6.13 -19.61 19.28
C PRO A 141 7.02 -20.63 20.02
N ASP A 142 7.80 -21.41 19.30
CA ASP A 142 8.72 -22.41 19.91
C ASP A 142 10.09 -21.79 20.22
N LEU A 143 10.33 -20.55 19.83
CA LEU A 143 11.59 -19.82 20.01
C LEU A 143 11.52 -18.72 21.07
N VAL A 144 10.33 -18.38 21.57
CA VAL A 144 10.09 -17.28 22.52
C VAL A 144 9.32 -17.73 23.75
#